data_7dc5e4e2eae9b1df04caf0b4cf692494
#
_entry.id   7dc5e4e2eae9b1df04caf0b4cf692494
#
_cell.length_a   1.000
_cell.length_b   1.000
_cell.length_c   1.000
_cell.angle_alpha   90.00
_cell.angle_beta   90.00
_cell.angle_gamma   90.00
#
_symmetry.space_group_name_H-M   'P 1'
#
loop_
_entity.id
_entity.type
_entity.pdbx_description
1 polymer ?
#
loop_
_entity_poly.entity_id
_entity_poly.type
_entity_poly.pdbx_seq_one_letter_code
_entity_poly.pdbx_strand_id
1 'polypeptide(L)'
;IAQVYKIKDKNGKYYAMKVKHPNIEKDIYLFKNIFNFLYKLSCFNNICYKYFPFNLITFLNDFYKQCDFMNESNNLIEFHKYYKDNNHITIPELYKVSNDIIIMEYIEGTMFDDLEVSEYEKSKIIYLLYLFTRNNLIIHNHIHGDLHKYNWKIINKENNLYKLVIYDFGYCFKLNDEEYKYMCIISKLITSFDKDDTNMIKEYNEFLKYIYNDDNVINSITFNHNMTKPDILLKNILNISYEYNVFIKINKILNSLLLMCLLEKNFEKYNINNNEEPKKIKKNLLDTYSFCDTYKIFPKLAYHLLKEYKGTKQSKSLFETIEFNDKIKSLI
;
A
#
# COMPACT_ATOMS: atom_id res chain seq x y z
N ILE A 1 1.05 18.49 8.82
CA ILE A 1 2.38 18.89 8.39
C ILE A 1 2.30 20.15 7.51
N ALA A 2 1.32 20.23 6.60
CA ALA A 2 1.21 21.28 5.62
C ALA A 2 -0.25 21.62 5.26
N GLN A 3 -0.46 22.76 4.62
CA GLN A 3 -1.73 23.13 3.98
C GLN A 3 -1.56 23.17 2.46
N VAL A 4 -2.64 22.81 1.75
CA VAL A 4 -2.66 22.84 0.27
C VAL A 4 -3.67 23.91 -0.19
N TYR A 5 -3.22 24.79 -1.08
CA TYR A 5 -3.98 25.88 -1.67
C TYR A 5 -4.13 25.66 -3.17
N LYS A 6 -5.33 25.93 -3.70
CA LYS A 6 -5.53 26.10 -5.13
C LYS A 6 -5.15 27.55 -5.50
N ILE A 7 -4.13 27.71 -6.30
CA ILE A 7 -3.66 29.04 -6.76
C ILE A 7 -3.83 29.16 -8.26
N LYS A 8 -3.92 30.38 -8.75
CA LYS A 8 -4.08 30.72 -10.16
C LYS A 8 -2.96 31.63 -10.61
N ASP A 9 -2.34 31.35 -11.73
CA ASP A 9 -1.33 32.22 -12.32
C ASP A 9 -1.97 33.39 -13.12
N LYS A 10 -1.13 34.28 -13.66
CA LYS A 10 -1.56 35.42 -14.46
C LYS A 10 -2.24 35.02 -15.78
N ASN A 11 -1.97 33.83 -16.26
CA ASN A 11 -2.53 33.26 -17.50
C ASN A 11 -3.84 32.47 -17.25
N GLY A 12 -4.29 32.41 -16.01
CA GLY A 12 -5.50 31.70 -15.64
C GLY A 12 -5.33 30.22 -15.35
N LYS A 13 -4.11 29.67 -15.41
CA LYS A 13 -3.82 28.27 -15.11
C LYS A 13 -3.80 28.04 -13.60
N TYR A 14 -4.41 26.91 -13.15
CA TYR A 14 -4.46 26.53 -11.75
C TYR A 14 -3.31 25.61 -11.37
N TYR A 15 -2.83 25.77 -10.12
CA TYR A 15 -1.79 24.97 -9.49
C TYR A 15 -2.22 24.59 -8.08
N ALA A 16 -1.69 23.50 -7.56
CA ALA A 16 -1.75 23.14 -6.15
C ALA A 16 -0.45 23.61 -5.48
N MET A 17 -0.57 24.43 -4.44
CA MET A 17 0.56 24.91 -3.65
C MET A 17 0.45 24.32 -2.25
N LYS A 18 1.38 23.41 -1.89
CA LYS A 18 1.53 22.85 -0.55
C LYS A 18 2.52 23.71 0.24
N VAL A 19 2.11 24.21 1.40
CA VAL A 19 2.90 25.09 2.26
C VAL A 19 3.09 24.43 3.61
N LYS A 20 4.33 24.28 4.04
CA LYS A 20 4.70 23.69 5.33
C LYS A 20 4.19 24.55 6.50
N HIS A 21 3.65 23.93 7.54
CA HIS A 21 3.32 24.62 8.77
C HIS A 21 4.58 25.13 9.47
N PRO A 22 4.59 26.37 9.96
CA PRO A 22 5.72 26.92 10.68
C PRO A 22 6.02 26.09 11.93
N ASN A 23 7.31 25.86 12.20
CA ASN A 23 7.82 25.16 13.39
C ASN A 23 7.49 23.66 13.50
N ILE A 24 6.81 23.03 12.55
CA ILE A 24 6.44 21.60 12.63
C ILE A 24 7.63 20.67 12.91
N GLU A 25 8.79 20.96 12.35
CA GLU A 25 10.01 20.19 12.56
C GLU A 25 10.50 20.29 14.01
N LYS A 26 10.38 21.47 14.63
CA LYS A 26 10.73 21.70 16.04
C LYS A 26 9.79 20.96 16.97
N ASP A 27 8.50 20.93 16.66
CA ASP A 27 7.50 20.24 17.45
C ASP A 27 7.74 18.73 17.42
N ILE A 28 8.00 18.15 16.26
CA ILE A 28 8.32 16.72 16.11
C ILE A 28 9.62 16.38 16.86
N TYR A 29 10.64 17.23 16.75
CA TYR A 29 11.90 17.04 17.47
C TYR A 29 11.71 17.07 18.99
N LEU A 30 10.86 17.98 19.50
CA LEU A 30 10.51 18.03 20.91
C LEU A 30 9.83 16.72 21.36
N PHE A 31 8.82 16.24 20.63
CA PHE A 31 8.17 14.96 20.92
C PHE A 31 9.16 13.81 20.92
N LYS A 32 10.06 13.75 19.95
CA LYS A 32 11.11 12.72 19.91
C LYS A 32 11.97 12.72 21.17
N ASN A 33 12.37 13.88 21.67
CA ASN A 33 13.17 14.01 22.90
C ASN A 33 12.37 13.56 24.14
N ILE A 34 11.09 13.91 24.20
CA ILE A 34 10.19 13.46 25.28
C ILE A 34 10.09 11.93 25.27
N PHE A 35 9.83 11.30 24.13
CA PHE A 35 9.74 9.84 24.04
C PHE A 35 11.07 9.15 24.30
N ASN A 36 12.20 9.71 23.87
CA ASN A 36 13.52 9.20 24.20
C ASN A 36 13.76 9.19 25.74
N PHE A 37 13.27 10.20 26.44
CA PHE A 37 13.33 10.23 27.90
C PHE A 37 12.40 9.19 28.52
N LEU A 38 11.15 9.11 28.05
CA LEU A 38 10.15 8.17 28.59
C LEU A 38 10.55 6.70 28.40
N TYR A 39 11.20 6.35 27.28
CA TYR A 39 11.71 4.99 27.04
C TYR A 39 12.81 4.54 28.02
N LYS A 40 13.41 5.46 28.77
CA LYS A 40 14.31 5.10 29.89
C LYS A 40 13.57 4.58 31.12
N LEU A 41 12.25 4.77 31.18
CA LEU A 41 11.40 4.33 32.29
C LEU A 41 10.79 2.95 31.96
N SER A 42 11.09 1.94 32.79
CA SER A 42 10.60 0.56 32.58
C SER A 42 9.07 0.45 32.55
N CYS A 43 8.38 1.24 33.38
CA CYS A 43 6.91 1.27 33.40
C CYS A 43 6.33 1.77 32.07
N PHE A 44 6.98 2.73 31.40
CA PHE A 44 6.55 3.21 30.10
C PHE A 44 6.76 2.17 29.01
N ASN A 45 7.87 1.44 29.04
CA ASN A 45 8.11 0.36 28.11
C ASN A 45 7.02 -0.72 28.17
N ASN A 46 6.61 -1.12 29.37
CA ASN A 46 5.53 -2.10 29.54
C ASN A 46 4.18 -1.61 28.98
N ILE A 47 3.89 -0.31 29.11
CA ILE A 47 2.71 0.30 28.48
C ILE A 47 2.84 0.29 26.95
N CYS A 48 4.03 0.62 26.45
CA CYS A 48 4.28 0.62 25.00
C CYS A 48 4.08 -0.76 24.38
N TYR A 49 4.63 -1.83 24.97
CA TYR A 49 4.41 -3.21 24.49
C TYR A 49 2.93 -3.58 24.38
N LYS A 50 2.15 -3.09 25.35
CA LYS A 50 0.71 -3.41 25.41
C LYS A 50 -0.12 -2.68 24.36
N TYR A 51 0.19 -1.41 24.07
CA TYR A 51 -0.66 -0.55 23.25
C TYR A 51 -0.02 -0.13 21.92
N PHE A 52 1.30 -0.19 21.83
CA PHE A 52 2.07 0.26 20.67
C PHE A 52 3.12 -0.80 20.29
N PRO A 53 2.75 -1.82 19.51
CA PRO A 53 3.65 -2.94 19.16
C PRO A 53 4.82 -2.52 18.24
N PHE A 54 5.00 -1.23 18.02
CA PHE A 54 6.06 -0.64 17.20
C PHE A 54 6.87 0.38 17.99
N ASN A 55 8.11 0.60 17.59
CA ASN A 55 8.98 1.59 18.22
C ASN A 55 8.54 3.01 17.87
N LEU A 56 8.04 3.76 18.86
CA LEU A 56 7.55 5.13 18.68
C LEU A 56 8.63 6.10 18.18
N ILE A 57 9.89 5.89 18.55
CA ILE A 57 11.00 6.74 18.09
C ILE A 57 11.25 6.53 16.60
N THR A 58 11.23 5.28 16.14
CA THR A 58 11.33 4.97 14.71
C THR A 58 10.15 5.55 13.95
N PHE A 59 8.94 5.44 14.50
CA PHE A 59 7.75 6.07 13.93
C PHE A 59 7.90 7.59 13.81
N LEU A 60 8.35 8.28 14.87
CA LEU A 60 8.58 9.72 14.83
C LEU A 60 9.69 10.12 13.87
N ASN A 61 10.72 9.30 13.69
CA ASN A 61 11.74 9.54 12.67
C ASN A 61 11.17 9.46 11.25
N ASP A 62 10.29 8.49 10.99
CA ASP A 62 9.63 8.36 9.69
C ASP A 62 8.64 9.52 9.46
N PHE A 63 7.95 9.96 10.52
CA PHE A 63 7.09 11.13 10.48
C PHE A 63 7.88 12.43 10.24
N TYR A 64 9.06 12.57 10.84
CA TYR A 64 9.95 13.70 10.59
C TYR A 64 10.41 13.78 9.12
N LYS A 65 10.67 12.64 8.49
CA LYS A 65 11.03 12.59 7.06
C LYS A 65 9.93 13.15 6.15
N GLN A 66 8.66 13.08 6.57
CA GLN A 66 7.53 13.66 5.82
C GLN A 66 7.54 15.21 5.81
N CYS A 67 8.33 15.84 6.68
CA CYS A 67 8.54 17.29 6.67
C CYS A 67 9.55 17.73 5.61
N ASP A 68 10.27 16.81 5.00
CA ASP A 68 11.25 17.10 3.95
C ASP A 68 10.57 17.20 2.58
N PHE A 69 10.25 18.43 2.18
CA PHE A 69 9.61 18.71 0.89
C PHE A 69 10.52 18.41 -0.31
N MET A 70 11.84 18.40 -0.12
CA MET A 70 12.76 17.97 -1.18
C MET A 70 12.63 16.45 -1.41
N ASN A 71 12.53 15.66 -0.33
CA ASN A 71 12.27 14.23 -0.42
C ASN A 71 10.89 13.95 -1.03
N GLU A 72 9.83 14.66 -0.59
CA GLU A 72 8.49 14.53 -1.17
C GLU A 72 8.48 14.84 -2.67
N SER A 73 9.17 15.89 -3.10
CA SER A 73 9.24 16.26 -4.52
C SER A 73 10.00 15.23 -5.36
N ASN A 74 11.06 14.63 -4.83
CA ASN A 74 11.76 13.54 -5.51
C ASN A 74 10.87 12.32 -5.70
N ASN A 75 10.12 11.94 -4.67
CA ASN A 75 9.12 10.87 -4.78
C ASN A 75 8.06 11.21 -5.83
N LEU A 76 7.51 12.41 -5.79
CA LEU A 76 6.51 12.88 -6.77
C LEU A 76 7.04 12.75 -8.21
N ILE A 77 8.28 13.19 -8.49
CA ILE A 77 8.92 13.06 -9.80
C ILE A 77 9.05 11.58 -10.22
N GLU A 78 9.53 10.71 -9.31
CA GLU A 78 9.67 9.28 -9.62
C GLU A 78 8.32 8.63 -9.92
N PHE A 79 7.29 8.88 -9.10
CA PHE A 79 5.95 8.36 -9.34
C PHE A 79 5.32 8.92 -10.63
N HIS A 80 5.49 10.22 -10.91
CA HIS A 80 5.05 10.81 -12.17
C HIS A 80 5.69 10.09 -13.36
N LYS A 81 6.98 9.80 -13.31
CA LYS A 81 7.69 9.05 -14.34
C LYS A 81 7.17 7.61 -14.53
N TYR A 82 6.81 6.92 -13.43
CA TYR A 82 6.26 5.56 -13.51
C TYR A 82 4.90 5.52 -14.22
N TYR A 83 4.09 6.56 -14.09
CA TYR A 83 2.69 6.57 -14.50
C TYR A 83 2.34 7.56 -15.62
N LYS A 84 3.31 8.29 -16.18
CA LYS A 84 3.05 9.32 -17.23
C LYS A 84 2.24 8.80 -18.42
N ASP A 85 2.47 7.55 -18.81
CA ASP A 85 1.82 6.91 -19.96
C ASP A 85 0.64 5.99 -19.54
N ASN A 86 0.25 6.00 -18.27
CA ASN A 86 -0.83 5.17 -17.76
C ASN A 86 -2.19 5.85 -17.90
N ASN A 87 -3.16 5.17 -18.53
CA ASN A 87 -4.49 5.73 -18.77
C ASN A 87 -5.39 5.74 -17.53
N HIS A 88 -5.05 4.99 -16.46
CA HIS A 88 -5.88 4.81 -15.26
C HIS A 88 -5.30 5.48 -14.02
N ILE A 89 -4.03 5.86 -14.04
CA ILE A 89 -3.36 6.54 -12.93
C ILE A 89 -2.81 7.87 -13.41
N THR A 90 -2.97 8.91 -12.62
CA THR A 90 -2.36 10.23 -12.85
C THR A 90 -1.66 10.68 -11.60
N ILE A 91 -0.45 11.14 -11.77
CA ILE A 91 0.37 11.76 -10.74
C ILE A 91 0.62 13.20 -11.16
N PRO A 92 0.38 14.21 -10.31
CA PRO A 92 0.62 15.61 -10.65
C PRO A 92 2.06 15.86 -11.08
N GLU A 93 2.24 16.75 -12.04
CA GLU A 93 3.57 17.24 -12.44
C GLU A 93 4.10 18.24 -11.41
N LEU A 94 5.38 18.11 -11.05
CA LEU A 94 6.07 19.09 -10.20
C LEU A 94 6.49 20.30 -11.01
N TYR A 95 6.13 21.53 -10.55
CA TYR A 95 6.59 22.77 -11.18
C TYR A 95 7.71 23.45 -10.40
N LYS A 96 7.60 23.48 -9.07
CA LYS A 96 8.60 24.15 -8.23
C LYS A 96 8.61 23.55 -6.83
N VAL A 97 9.80 23.52 -6.22
CA VAL A 97 9.99 23.10 -4.83
C VAL A 97 10.97 24.02 -4.12
N SER A 98 10.74 24.19 -2.84
CA SER A 98 11.67 24.76 -1.85
C SER A 98 11.53 24.01 -0.55
N ASN A 99 12.30 24.37 0.48
CA ASN A 99 12.20 23.71 1.79
C ASN A 99 10.79 23.77 2.41
N ASP A 100 10.02 24.83 2.08
CA ASP A 100 8.73 25.12 2.72
C ASP A 100 7.54 25.10 1.76
N ILE A 101 7.77 24.99 0.45
CA ILE A 101 6.71 25.11 -0.58
C ILE A 101 6.95 24.11 -1.69
N ILE A 102 5.88 23.37 -2.05
CA ILE A 102 5.79 22.57 -3.28
C ILE A 102 4.70 23.19 -4.16
N ILE A 103 5.00 23.44 -5.42
CA ILE A 103 4.01 23.83 -6.44
C ILE A 103 3.94 22.72 -7.48
N MET A 104 2.75 22.15 -7.65
CA MET A 104 2.49 21.06 -8.57
C MET A 104 1.23 21.33 -9.40
N GLU A 105 1.01 20.50 -10.38
CA GLU A 105 -0.19 20.51 -11.20
C GLU A 105 -1.45 20.39 -10.33
N TYR A 106 -2.43 21.28 -10.58
CA TYR A 106 -3.75 21.13 -9.98
C TYR A 106 -4.61 20.24 -10.89
N ILE A 107 -4.98 19.10 -10.38
CA ILE A 107 -5.86 18.16 -11.09
C ILE A 107 -7.21 18.14 -10.38
N GLU A 108 -8.26 18.47 -11.11
CA GLU A 108 -9.62 18.38 -10.59
C GLU A 108 -10.10 16.94 -10.54
N GLY A 109 -10.82 16.59 -9.48
CA GLY A 109 -11.37 15.24 -9.31
C GLY A 109 -12.32 15.18 -8.11
N THR A 110 -13.14 14.15 -8.07
CA THR A 110 -14.14 13.90 -7.03
C THR A 110 -13.55 12.99 -5.95
N MET A 111 -13.85 13.29 -4.69
CA MET A 111 -13.50 12.39 -3.57
C MET A 111 -14.32 11.10 -3.66
N PHE A 112 -13.76 10.00 -3.18
CA PHE A 112 -14.44 8.71 -3.26
C PHE A 112 -15.79 8.68 -2.54
N ASP A 113 -15.89 9.31 -1.39
CA ASP A 113 -17.13 9.38 -0.61
C ASP A 113 -18.22 10.23 -1.28
N ASP A 114 -17.84 11.17 -2.15
CA ASP A 114 -18.74 12.08 -2.86
C ASP A 114 -19.17 11.54 -4.24
N LEU A 115 -18.72 10.32 -4.60
CA LEU A 115 -19.09 9.71 -5.88
C LEU A 115 -20.51 9.14 -5.85
N GLU A 116 -21.33 9.64 -6.73
CA GLU A 116 -22.68 9.14 -7.00
C GLU A 116 -22.64 8.01 -8.05
N VAL A 117 -22.11 6.85 -7.68
CA VAL A 117 -21.98 5.68 -8.55
C VAL A 117 -22.40 4.42 -7.81
N SER A 118 -22.67 3.34 -8.55
CA SER A 118 -23.05 2.05 -7.97
C SER A 118 -21.93 1.47 -7.08
N GLU A 119 -22.33 0.60 -6.14
CA GLU A 119 -21.36 -0.12 -5.30
C GLU A 119 -20.39 -0.97 -6.14
N TYR A 120 -20.86 -1.52 -7.25
CA TYR A 120 -20.01 -2.25 -8.20
C TYR A 120 -18.93 -1.35 -8.83
N GLU A 121 -19.26 -0.11 -9.17
CA GLU A 121 -18.28 0.85 -9.70
C GLU A 121 -17.31 1.30 -8.61
N LYS A 122 -17.78 1.51 -7.38
CA LYS A 122 -16.92 1.75 -6.23
C LYS A 122 -15.93 0.61 -6.01
N SER A 123 -16.37 -0.64 -6.16
CA SER A 123 -15.47 -1.79 -6.04
C SER A 123 -14.37 -1.81 -7.12
N LYS A 124 -14.67 -1.39 -8.35
CA LYS A 124 -13.67 -1.23 -9.42
C LYS A 124 -12.62 -0.18 -9.09
N ILE A 125 -13.05 0.95 -8.51
CA ILE A 125 -12.14 2.02 -8.12
C ILE A 125 -11.19 1.54 -7.00
N ILE A 126 -11.71 0.86 -5.99
CA ILE A 126 -10.89 0.28 -4.92
C ILE A 126 -9.93 -0.79 -5.48
N TYR A 127 -10.39 -1.60 -6.44
CA TYR A 127 -9.52 -2.56 -7.11
C TYR A 127 -8.37 -1.87 -7.86
N LEU A 128 -8.64 -0.76 -8.55
CA LEU A 128 -7.62 0.01 -9.23
C LEU A 128 -6.58 0.57 -8.25
N LEU A 129 -7.02 1.05 -7.08
CA LEU A 129 -6.13 1.50 -6.00
C LEU A 129 -5.28 0.35 -5.44
N TYR A 130 -5.88 -0.83 -5.29
CA TYR A 130 -5.16 -2.04 -4.89
C TYR A 130 -4.10 -2.45 -5.92
N LEU A 131 -4.43 -2.43 -7.21
CA LEU A 131 -3.46 -2.70 -8.28
C LEU A 131 -2.32 -1.68 -8.31
N PHE A 132 -2.62 -0.40 -8.08
CA PHE A 132 -1.61 0.65 -7.93
C PHE A 132 -0.64 0.31 -6.79
N THR A 133 -1.14 -0.06 -5.63
CA THR A 133 -0.32 -0.44 -4.47
C THR A 133 0.56 -1.66 -4.77
N ARG A 134 0.00 -2.69 -5.40
CA ARG A 134 0.75 -3.89 -5.78
C ARG A 134 1.79 -3.63 -6.86
N ASN A 135 1.46 -2.81 -7.84
CA ASN A 135 2.42 -2.43 -8.89
C ASN A 135 3.61 -1.67 -8.31
N ASN A 136 3.35 -0.77 -7.36
CA ASN A 136 4.41 -0.04 -6.67
C ASN A 136 5.29 -0.94 -5.82
N LEU A 137 4.71 -1.91 -5.12
CA LEU A 137 5.47 -2.89 -4.34
C LEU A 137 6.30 -3.80 -5.24
N ILE A 138 5.66 -4.48 -6.20
CA ILE A 138 6.26 -5.60 -6.94
C ILE A 138 7.16 -5.10 -8.08
N ILE A 139 6.73 -4.07 -8.82
CA ILE A 139 7.44 -3.63 -10.03
C ILE A 139 8.44 -2.51 -9.74
N HIS A 140 8.06 -1.58 -8.88
CA HIS A 140 8.88 -0.39 -8.64
C HIS A 140 9.69 -0.46 -7.34
N ASN A 141 9.34 -1.37 -6.44
CA ASN A 141 9.86 -1.38 -5.05
C ASN A 141 9.85 0.04 -4.45
N HIS A 142 8.78 0.79 -4.69
CA HIS A 142 8.61 2.15 -4.21
C HIS A 142 7.17 2.36 -3.75
N ILE A 143 6.95 2.28 -2.44
CA ILE A 143 5.64 2.18 -1.83
C ILE A 143 5.19 3.56 -1.38
N HIS A 144 3.95 3.93 -1.77
CA HIS A 144 3.25 5.05 -1.17
C HIS A 144 2.62 4.57 0.15
N GLY A 145 3.20 4.99 1.27
CA GLY A 145 2.86 4.46 2.60
C GLY A 145 1.62 5.08 3.24
N ASP A 146 1.00 6.10 2.63
CA ASP A 146 -0.12 6.85 3.22
C ASP A 146 -1.26 7.08 2.22
N LEU A 147 -1.85 5.99 1.68
CA LEU A 147 -2.97 6.05 0.73
C LEU A 147 -4.34 6.14 1.41
N HIS A 148 -4.47 7.04 2.40
CA HIS A 148 -5.79 7.31 2.98
C HIS A 148 -6.69 8.07 1.99
N LYS A 149 -7.99 8.07 2.24
CA LYS A 149 -9.03 8.56 1.30
C LYS A 149 -8.87 10.02 0.84
N TYR A 150 -8.10 10.85 1.53
CA TYR A 150 -7.84 12.23 1.15
C TYR A 150 -6.58 12.41 0.30
N ASN A 151 -5.77 11.36 0.12
CA ASN A 151 -4.57 11.40 -0.70
C ASN A 151 -4.79 10.92 -2.13
N TRP A 152 -6.03 10.69 -2.53
CA TRP A 152 -6.39 10.38 -3.91
C TRP A 152 -7.79 10.87 -4.26
N LYS A 153 -8.02 11.08 -5.55
CA LYS A 153 -9.30 11.48 -6.13
C LYS A 153 -9.58 10.69 -7.39
N ILE A 154 -10.80 10.80 -7.88
CA ILE A 154 -11.25 10.12 -9.08
C ILE A 154 -11.63 11.14 -10.14
N ILE A 155 -11.15 10.92 -11.36
CA ILE A 155 -11.65 11.55 -12.56
C ILE A 155 -12.53 10.51 -13.25
N ASN A 156 -13.81 10.84 -13.41
CA ASN A 156 -14.71 10.05 -14.23
C ASN A 156 -14.52 10.47 -15.69
N LYS A 157 -14.13 9.50 -16.54
CA LYS A 157 -14.02 9.68 -17.98
C LYS A 157 -15.28 9.12 -18.65
N GLU A 158 -15.48 9.48 -19.89
CA GLU A 158 -16.53 8.90 -20.72
C GLU A 158 -16.45 7.37 -20.72
N ASN A 159 -17.59 6.69 -20.81
CA ASN A 159 -17.74 5.22 -20.79
C ASN A 159 -17.37 4.53 -19.47
N ASN A 160 -17.59 5.18 -18.31
CA ASN A 160 -17.31 4.61 -16.97
C ASN A 160 -15.84 4.17 -16.79
N LEU A 161 -14.93 4.82 -17.49
CA LEU A 161 -13.50 4.68 -17.26
C LEU A 161 -13.09 5.62 -16.14
N TYR A 162 -12.65 5.05 -15.03
CA TYR A 162 -12.12 5.80 -13.89
C TYR A 162 -10.63 5.99 -14.00
N LYS A 163 -10.15 7.18 -13.61
CA LYS A 163 -8.74 7.49 -13.47
C LYS A 163 -8.47 7.97 -12.07
N LEU A 164 -7.55 7.31 -11.36
CA LEU A 164 -7.10 7.74 -10.05
C LEU A 164 -6.06 8.84 -10.18
N VAL A 165 -6.24 9.89 -9.39
CA VAL A 165 -5.23 10.92 -9.17
C VAL A 165 -4.67 10.71 -7.77
N ILE A 166 -3.38 10.49 -7.65
CA ILE A 166 -2.71 10.25 -6.37
C ILE A 166 -1.91 11.47 -5.96
N TYR A 167 -2.01 11.84 -4.70
CA TYR A 167 -1.37 13.01 -4.09
C TYR A 167 -0.53 12.61 -2.88
N ASP A 168 0.18 13.57 -2.30
CA ASP A 168 0.92 13.51 -1.04
C ASP A 168 1.96 12.39 -0.99
N PHE A 169 3.11 12.65 -1.61
CA PHE A 169 4.24 11.70 -1.67
C PHE A 169 5.24 11.87 -0.51
N GLY A 170 4.82 12.55 0.57
CA GLY A 170 5.67 12.80 1.74
C GLY A 170 6.07 11.52 2.47
N TYR A 171 5.21 10.50 2.46
CA TYR A 171 5.52 9.21 3.07
C TYR A 171 5.61 8.11 2.02
N CYS A 172 6.70 8.12 1.27
CA CYS A 172 7.06 7.03 0.37
C CYS A 172 8.38 6.39 0.81
N PHE A 173 8.53 5.09 0.55
CA PHE A 173 9.74 4.36 0.91
C PHE A 173 10.03 3.22 -0.04
N LYS A 174 11.31 2.87 -0.14
CA LYS A 174 11.81 1.66 -0.81
C LYS A 174 12.20 0.64 0.23
N LEU A 175 11.96 -0.63 -0.07
CA LEU A 175 12.40 -1.76 0.74
C LEU A 175 13.82 -2.13 0.32
N ASN A 176 14.66 -2.54 1.26
CA ASN A 176 15.90 -3.21 0.92
C ASN A 176 15.61 -4.62 0.36
N ASP A 177 16.62 -5.31 -0.15
CA ASP A 177 16.44 -6.61 -0.81
C ASP A 177 15.79 -7.64 0.10
N GLU A 178 16.12 -7.62 1.38
CA GLU A 178 15.58 -8.55 2.37
C GLU A 178 14.12 -8.19 2.71
N GLU A 179 13.83 -6.93 3.02
CA GLU A 179 12.47 -6.43 3.25
C GLU A 179 11.57 -6.71 2.04
N TYR A 180 12.08 -6.49 0.82
CA TYR A 180 11.36 -6.75 -0.42
C TYR A 180 11.06 -8.25 -0.59
N LYS A 181 12.03 -9.12 -0.36
CA LYS A 181 11.84 -10.58 -0.38
C LYS A 181 10.67 -10.98 0.53
N TYR A 182 10.65 -10.52 1.77
CA TYR A 182 9.60 -10.88 2.73
C TYR A 182 8.24 -10.27 2.38
N MET A 183 8.21 -9.06 1.85
CA MET A 183 6.96 -8.48 1.36
C MET A 183 6.39 -9.21 0.14
N CYS A 184 7.23 -9.74 -0.75
CA CYS A 184 6.79 -10.63 -1.83
C CYS A 184 6.22 -11.94 -1.30
N ILE A 185 6.83 -12.54 -0.26
CA ILE A 185 6.32 -13.74 0.41
C ILE A 185 4.94 -13.46 1.00
N ILE A 186 4.78 -12.36 1.75
CA ILE A 186 3.49 -11.96 2.32
C ILE A 186 2.44 -11.70 1.23
N SER A 187 2.82 -11.01 0.18
CA SER A 187 1.95 -10.76 -0.97
C SER A 187 1.46 -12.07 -1.60
N LYS A 188 2.35 -13.04 -1.75
CA LYS A 188 2.03 -14.38 -2.25
C LYS A 188 1.12 -15.13 -1.26
N LEU A 189 1.41 -15.09 0.03
CA LEU A 189 0.59 -15.71 1.08
C LEU A 189 -0.86 -15.21 1.06
N ILE A 190 -1.04 -13.89 0.99
CA ILE A 190 -2.36 -13.25 0.94
C ILE A 190 -3.13 -13.62 -0.33
N THR A 191 -2.44 -13.82 -1.45
CA THR A 191 -3.05 -14.12 -2.75
C THR A 191 -3.08 -15.61 -3.08
N SER A 192 -2.50 -16.47 -2.26
CA SER A 192 -2.46 -17.92 -2.51
C SER A 192 -3.79 -18.57 -2.17
N PHE A 193 -4.20 -19.48 -3.06
CA PHE A 193 -5.40 -20.29 -2.93
C PHE A 193 -5.11 -21.73 -2.48
N ASP A 194 -3.86 -22.15 -2.54
CA ASP A 194 -3.46 -23.51 -2.22
C ASP A 194 -3.14 -23.60 -0.72
N LYS A 195 -4.02 -24.30 0.01
CA LYS A 195 -4.01 -24.35 1.48
C LYS A 195 -2.96 -25.29 2.07
N ASP A 196 -2.34 -26.13 1.24
CA ASP A 196 -1.49 -27.23 1.70
C ASP A 196 -0.01 -27.10 1.30
N ASP A 197 0.44 -25.89 0.93
CA ASP A 197 1.83 -25.67 0.54
C ASP A 197 2.75 -25.58 1.78
N THR A 198 3.45 -26.69 2.06
CA THR A 198 4.45 -26.75 3.15
C THR A 198 5.57 -25.73 2.98
N ASN A 199 5.87 -25.29 1.75
CA ASN A 199 6.85 -24.26 1.48
C ASN A 199 6.36 -22.89 1.97
N MET A 200 5.05 -22.60 1.86
CA MET A 200 4.48 -21.35 2.36
C MET A 200 4.57 -21.23 3.88
N ILE A 201 4.36 -22.34 4.60
CA ILE A 201 4.51 -22.40 6.06
C ILE A 201 5.95 -22.09 6.45
N LYS A 202 6.91 -22.67 5.73
CA LYS A 202 8.34 -22.40 5.95
C LYS A 202 8.69 -20.93 5.67
N GLU A 203 8.26 -20.40 4.53
CA GLU A 203 8.47 -18.99 4.16
C GLU A 203 7.84 -18.03 5.17
N TYR A 204 6.64 -18.36 5.68
CA TYR A 204 5.98 -17.58 6.73
C TYR A 204 6.77 -17.59 8.05
N ASN A 205 7.26 -18.74 8.48
CA ASN A 205 8.08 -18.84 9.67
C ASN A 205 9.40 -18.08 9.54
N GLU A 206 10.05 -18.12 8.36
CA GLU A 206 11.23 -17.28 8.06
C GLU A 206 10.90 -15.78 8.13
N PHE A 207 9.74 -15.38 7.64
CA PHE A 207 9.26 -14.01 7.75
C PHE A 207 9.07 -13.57 9.21
N LEU A 208 8.43 -14.41 10.06
CA LEU A 208 8.26 -14.10 11.47
C LEU A 208 9.62 -13.99 12.19
N LYS A 209 10.55 -14.90 11.87
CA LYS A 209 11.92 -14.85 12.37
C LYS A 209 12.59 -13.51 12.02
N TYR A 210 12.41 -13.04 10.79
CA TYR A 210 12.95 -11.76 10.35
C TYR A 210 12.35 -10.56 11.09
N ILE A 211 11.02 -10.55 11.29
CA ILE A 211 10.33 -9.44 11.96
C ILE A 211 10.72 -9.33 13.44
N TYR A 212 10.76 -10.46 14.15
CA TYR A 212 10.96 -10.49 15.59
C TYR A 212 12.40 -10.72 16.00
N ASN A 213 13.16 -11.46 15.19
CA ASN A 213 14.52 -11.89 15.49
C ASN A 213 14.66 -12.55 16.89
N ASP A 214 13.68 -13.39 17.25
CA ASP A 214 13.58 -14.10 18.52
C ASP A 214 13.15 -15.54 18.28
N ASP A 215 14.04 -16.50 18.54
CA ASP A 215 13.79 -17.93 18.28
C ASP A 215 12.71 -18.52 19.20
N ASN A 216 12.51 -17.97 20.41
CA ASN A 216 11.47 -18.44 21.33
C ASN A 216 10.06 -18.11 20.82
N VAL A 217 9.93 -16.95 20.19
CA VAL A 217 8.67 -16.51 19.58
C VAL A 217 8.28 -17.43 18.43
N ILE A 218 9.25 -17.86 17.62
CA ILE A 218 9.01 -18.61 16.39
C ILE A 218 8.55 -20.03 16.68
N ASN A 219 9.14 -20.68 17.69
CA ASN A 219 8.83 -22.07 18.05
C ASN A 219 7.42 -22.24 18.66
N SER A 220 6.76 -21.15 19.03
CA SER A 220 5.43 -21.15 19.65
C SER A 220 4.29 -20.89 18.65
N ILE A 221 4.60 -20.52 17.39
CA ILE A 221 3.60 -20.11 16.42
C ILE A 221 3.23 -21.27 15.51
N THR A 222 1.93 -21.62 15.51
CA THR A 222 1.36 -22.54 14.53
C THR A 222 0.71 -21.76 13.40
N PHE A 223 1.09 -22.09 12.17
CA PHE A 223 0.46 -21.55 10.98
C PHE A 223 -1.01 -22.00 10.93
N ASN A 224 -1.92 -21.02 10.74
CA ASN A 224 -3.34 -21.28 10.56
C ASN A 224 -3.74 -20.84 9.14
N HIS A 225 -4.51 -21.66 8.43
CA HIS A 225 -4.99 -21.37 7.06
C HIS A 225 -5.80 -20.06 6.94
N ASN A 226 -6.33 -19.53 8.04
CA ASN A 226 -6.98 -18.23 8.04
C ASN A 226 -6.00 -17.06 7.91
N MET A 227 -4.69 -17.28 8.07
CA MET A 227 -3.64 -16.26 7.96
C MET A 227 -3.43 -15.74 6.53
N THR A 228 -4.11 -16.28 5.54
CA THR A 228 -4.14 -15.75 4.18
C THR A 228 -4.92 -14.44 4.06
N LYS A 229 -5.69 -14.05 5.09
CA LYS A 229 -6.34 -12.76 5.14
C LYS A 229 -5.44 -11.71 5.79
N PRO A 230 -5.23 -10.53 5.16
CA PRO A 230 -4.34 -9.50 5.69
C PRO A 230 -4.66 -9.04 7.11
N ASP A 231 -5.94 -8.90 7.44
CA ASP A 231 -6.40 -8.49 8.77
C ASP A 231 -6.10 -9.55 9.85
N ILE A 232 -6.26 -10.84 9.52
CA ILE A 232 -5.94 -11.95 10.42
C ILE A 232 -4.43 -12.06 10.60
N LEU A 233 -3.67 -11.94 9.49
CA LEU A 233 -2.21 -11.92 9.52
C LEU A 233 -1.69 -10.78 10.40
N LEU A 234 -2.19 -9.57 10.20
CA LEU A 234 -1.82 -8.40 10.99
C LEU A 234 -2.16 -8.61 12.47
N LYS A 235 -3.37 -9.09 12.78
CA LYS A 235 -3.80 -9.36 14.15
C LYS A 235 -2.89 -10.38 14.84
N ASN A 236 -2.49 -11.44 14.14
CA ASN A 236 -1.56 -12.43 14.69
C ASN A 236 -0.19 -11.81 14.99
N ILE A 237 0.35 -11.00 14.08
CA ILE A 237 1.61 -10.27 14.30
C ILE A 237 1.50 -9.39 15.54
N LEU A 238 0.42 -8.62 15.69
CA LEU A 238 0.21 -7.76 16.86
C LEU A 238 0.05 -8.55 18.16
N ASN A 239 -0.65 -9.68 18.13
CA ASN A 239 -0.82 -10.55 19.31
C ASN A 239 0.52 -11.14 19.76
N ILE A 240 1.36 -11.59 18.84
CA ILE A 240 2.72 -12.09 19.15
C ILE A 240 3.54 -10.99 19.84
N SER A 241 3.52 -9.78 19.29
CA SER A 241 4.22 -8.65 19.92
C SER A 241 3.75 -8.41 21.35
N TYR A 242 2.47 -8.55 21.60
CA TYR A 242 1.88 -8.38 22.93
C TYR A 242 2.24 -9.53 23.88
N GLU A 243 2.09 -10.79 23.44
CA GLU A 243 2.30 -11.98 24.31
C GLU A 243 3.77 -12.12 24.74
N TYR A 244 4.70 -11.83 23.81
CA TYR A 244 6.13 -12.01 24.03
C TYR A 244 6.86 -10.72 24.41
N ASN A 245 6.14 -9.57 24.55
CA ASN A 245 6.72 -8.27 24.83
C ASN A 245 7.84 -7.87 23.86
N VAL A 246 7.66 -8.13 22.59
CA VAL A 246 8.63 -7.82 21.52
C VAL A 246 8.09 -6.73 20.59
N PHE A 247 8.96 -5.82 20.17
CA PHE A 247 8.60 -4.84 19.15
C PHE A 247 8.82 -5.40 17.75
N ILE A 248 7.90 -5.05 16.85
CA ILE A 248 8.12 -5.23 15.43
C ILE A 248 9.24 -4.29 14.99
N LYS A 249 10.32 -4.84 14.45
CA LYS A 249 11.51 -4.06 14.11
C LYS A 249 11.36 -3.25 12.83
N ILE A 250 10.46 -3.66 11.93
CA ILE A 250 10.37 -3.12 10.57
C ILE A 250 9.01 -2.45 10.34
N ASN A 251 8.95 -1.16 10.67
CA ASN A 251 7.74 -0.36 10.50
C ASN A 251 7.22 -0.32 9.06
N LYS A 252 8.10 -0.34 8.06
CA LYS A 252 7.71 -0.34 6.65
C LYS A 252 6.85 -1.55 6.28
N ILE A 253 7.20 -2.75 6.75
CA ILE A 253 6.43 -3.98 6.54
C ILE A 253 5.07 -3.85 7.23
N LEU A 254 5.04 -3.39 8.48
CA LEU A 254 3.80 -3.17 9.21
C LEU A 254 2.88 -2.17 8.49
N ASN A 255 3.42 -1.05 8.03
CA ASN A 255 2.67 -0.04 7.29
C ASN A 255 2.13 -0.58 5.96
N SER A 256 2.92 -1.40 5.25
CA SER A 256 2.47 -2.05 4.02
C SER A 256 1.32 -3.03 4.26
N LEU A 257 1.38 -3.82 5.34
CA LEU A 257 0.30 -4.72 5.75
C LEU A 257 -0.95 -3.95 6.17
N LEU A 258 -0.82 -2.88 6.95
CA LEU A 258 -1.94 -2.02 7.33
C LEU A 258 -2.65 -1.44 6.10
N LEU A 259 -1.89 -0.97 5.12
CA LEU A 259 -2.43 -0.45 3.87
C LEU A 259 -3.20 -1.54 3.11
N MET A 260 -2.65 -2.75 3.01
CA MET A 260 -3.32 -3.89 2.37
C MET A 260 -4.63 -4.25 3.10
N CYS A 261 -4.64 -4.26 4.44
CA CYS A 261 -5.84 -4.52 5.24
C CYS A 261 -6.93 -3.47 4.99
N LEU A 262 -6.54 -2.19 4.94
CA LEU A 262 -7.50 -1.11 4.69
C LEU A 262 -8.14 -1.20 3.31
N LEU A 263 -7.34 -1.53 2.29
CA LEU A 263 -7.82 -1.68 0.92
C LEU A 263 -8.77 -2.89 0.79
N GLU A 264 -8.42 -4.03 1.38
CA GLU A 264 -9.24 -5.23 1.33
C GLU A 264 -10.56 -5.05 2.08
N LYS A 265 -10.54 -4.44 3.27
CA LYS A 265 -11.76 -4.12 4.03
C LYS A 265 -12.70 -3.20 3.26
N ASN A 266 -12.16 -2.20 2.58
CA ASN A 266 -12.96 -1.32 1.73
C ASN A 266 -13.56 -2.08 0.55
N PHE A 267 -12.79 -2.97 -0.07
CA PHE A 267 -13.27 -3.80 -1.15
C PHE A 267 -14.40 -4.74 -0.72
N GLU A 268 -14.24 -5.44 0.40
CA GLU A 268 -15.30 -6.31 0.96
C GLU A 268 -16.59 -5.53 1.19
N LYS A 269 -16.50 -4.31 1.75
CA LYS A 269 -17.67 -3.44 2.00
C LYS A 269 -18.48 -3.18 0.74
N TYR A 270 -17.85 -2.95 -0.40
CA TYR A 270 -18.53 -2.59 -1.66
C TYR A 270 -18.86 -3.80 -2.55
N ASN A 271 -18.31 -4.97 -2.27
CA ASN A 271 -18.56 -6.18 -3.06
C ASN A 271 -19.74 -7.02 -2.52
N ILE A 272 -20.15 -6.84 -1.27
CA ILE A 272 -21.18 -7.65 -0.58
C ILE A 272 -22.60 -7.43 -1.15
N ASN A 273 -22.86 -6.29 -1.80
CA ASN A 273 -24.20 -5.90 -2.23
C ASN A 273 -24.61 -6.40 -3.62
N ASN A 274 -23.81 -7.17 -4.31
CA ASN A 274 -24.25 -7.83 -5.53
C ASN A 274 -25.06 -9.06 -5.17
N ASN A 275 -26.37 -9.06 -5.48
CA ASN A 275 -27.37 -10.10 -5.25
C ASN A 275 -27.08 -11.47 -5.91
N GLU A 276 -25.84 -11.76 -6.24
CA GLU A 276 -25.40 -13.07 -6.66
C GLU A 276 -25.01 -13.89 -5.41
N GLU A 277 -25.71 -14.99 -5.26
CA GLU A 277 -25.64 -16.00 -4.19
C GLU A 277 -24.47 -15.94 -3.20
N PRO A 278 -24.73 -15.94 -1.87
CA PRO A 278 -23.70 -15.88 -0.81
C PRO A 278 -22.62 -16.99 -0.88
N LYS A 279 -22.84 -18.01 -1.69
CA LYS A 279 -21.93 -19.16 -1.87
C LYS A 279 -20.73 -18.89 -2.78
N LYS A 280 -20.72 -17.78 -3.53
CA LYS A 280 -19.59 -17.32 -4.35
C LYS A 280 -18.98 -16.03 -3.81
N ILE A 281 -18.84 -15.88 -2.51
CA ILE A 281 -17.97 -14.85 -1.96
C ILE A 281 -16.59 -15.13 -2.53
N LYS A 282 -16.23 -14.34 -3.52
CA LYS A 282 -14.95 -14.42 -4.21
C LYS A 282 -13.87 -14.22 -3.17
N LYS A 283 -13.06 -15.23 -2.97
CA LYS A 283 -12.10 -15.32 -1.87
C LYS A 283 -11.02 -14.24 -1.91
N ASN A 284 -10.91 -13.53 -3.05
CA ASN A 284 -9.84 -12.57 -3.31
C ASN A 284 -10.28 -11.51 -4.32
N LEU A 285 -9.69 -10.31 -4.19
CA LEU A 285 -9.78 -9.22 -5.17
C LEU A 285 -9.46 -9.67 -6.61
N LEU A 286 -8.50 -10.58 -6.77
CA LEU A 286 -8.10 -11.13 -8.07
C LEU A 286 -9.15 -12.07 -8.70
N ASP A 287 -10.02 -12.70 -7.91
CA ASP A 287 -11.11 -13.54 -8.43
C ASP A 287 -12.25 -12.72 -9.03
N THR A 288 -12.34 -11.44 -8.67
CA THR A 288 -13.46 -10.57 -9.04
C THR A 288 -13.23 -9.89 -10.38
N TYR A 289 -11.97 -9.64 -10.72
CA TYR A 289 -11.57 -8.96 -11.95
C TYR A 289 -10.74 -9.90 -12.80
N SER A 290 -11.04 -9.92 -14.09
CA SER A 290 -10.32 -10.79 -14.99
C SER A 290 -8.85 -10.38 -15.04
N PHE A 291 -7.97 -11.38 -15.21
CA PHE A 291 -6.57 -11.13 -15.52
C PHE A 291 -6.39 -10.17 -16.70
N CYS A 292 -7.30 -10.25 -17.68
CA CYS A 292 -7.32 -9.35 -18.85
C CYS A 292 -7.46 -7.87 -18.46
N ASP A 293 -8.23 -7.55 -17.40
CA ASP A 293 -8.36 -6.18 -16.93
C ASP A 293 -7.07 -5.70 -16.24
N THR A 294 -6.47 -6.54 -15.40
CA THR A 294 -5.16 -6.25 -14.79
C THR A 294 -4.08 -6.06 -15.86
N TYR A 295 -4.08 -6.92 -16.89
CA TYR A 295 -3.13 -6.82 -17.98
C TYR A 295 -3.25 -5.51 -18.78
N LYS A 296 -4.47 -5.05 -19.04
CA LYS A 296 -4.70 -3.78 -19.73
C LYS A 296 -4.17 -2.57 -18.95
N ILE A 297 -4.26 -2.62 -17.63
CA ILE A 297 -3.89 -1.50 -16.74
C ILE A 297 -2.41 -1.58 -16.34
N PHE A 298 -1.92 -2.77 -15.98
CA PHE A 298 -0.58 -3.02 -15.45
C PHE A 298 0.04 -4.30 -16.03
N PRO A 299 0.52 -4.28 -17.29
CA PRO A 299 1.00 -5.49 -17.98
C PRO A 299 2.13 -6.21 -17.24
N LYS A 300 3.09 -5.45 -16.69
CA LYS A 300 4.21 -6.03 -15.92
C LYS A 300 3.74 -6.71 -14.64
N LEU A 301 2.81 -6.09 -13.90
CA LEU A 301 2.22 -6.68 -12.71
C LEU A 301 1.46 -7.96 -13.05
N ALA A 302 0.64 -7.93 -14.09
CA ALA A 302 -0.10 -9.10 -14.54
C ALA A 302 0.83 -10.28 -14.88
N TYR A 303 1.95 -10.02 -15.54
CA TYR A 303 2.96 -11.04 -15.82
C TYR A 303 3.56 -11.63 -14.53
N HIS A 304 3.91 -10.79 -13.54
CA HIS A 304 4.41 -11.26 -12.25
C HIS A 304 3.38 -12.12 -11.53
N LEU A 305 2.12 -11.71 -11.49
CA LEU A 305 1.04 -12.48 -10.87
C LEU A 305 0.87 -13.85 -11.55
N LEU A 306 0.91 -13.91 -12.89
CA LEU A 306 0.87 -15.18 -13.62
C LEU A 306 2.02 -16.12 -13.24
N LYS A 307 3.21 -15.57 -13.07
CA LYS A 307 4.39 -16.38 -12.70
C LYS A 307 4.25 -16.94 -11.27
N GLU A 308 3.70 -16.16 -10.36
CA GLU A 308 3.39 -16.59 -8.98
C GLU A 308 2.34 -17.73 -8.96
N TYR A 309 1.35 -17.67 -9.86
CA TYR A 309 0.28 -18.68 -9.97
C TYR A 309 0.63 -19.89 -10.85
N LYS A 310 1.83 -19.95 -11.41
CA LYS A 310 2.26 -21.04 -12.30
C LYS A 310 2.24 -22.36 -11.55
N GLY A 311 1.38 -23.31 -11.98
CA GLY A 311 1.20 -24.63 -11.38
C GLY A 311 -0.11 -24.84 -10.65
N THR A 312 -0.89 -23.78 -10.35
CA THR A 312 -2.23 -23.91 -9.77
C THR A 312 -3.28 -24.30 -10.82
N LYS A 313 -4.40 -24.93 -10.41
CA LYS A 313 -5.53 -25.23 -11.33
C LYS A 313 -6.08 -23.97 -12.00
N GLN A 314 -6.03 -22.84 -11.32
CA GLN A 314 -6.48 -21.54 -11.82
C GLN A 314 -5.53 -20.95 -12.86
N SER A 315 -4.21 -21.17 -12.72
CA SER A 315 -3.26 -20.71 -13.73
C SER A 315 -3.47 -21.42 -15.06
N LYS A 316 -3.86 -22.70 -15.08
CA LYS A 316 -4.17 -23.42 -16.32
C LYS A 316 -5.34 -22.78 -17.06
N SER A 317 -6.44 -22.46 -16.38
CA SER A 317 -7.60 -21.81 -16.99
C SER A 317 -7.29 -20.38 -17.47
N LEU A 318 -6.42 -19.67 -16.77
CA LEU A 318 -5.94 -18.33 -17.15
C LEU A 318 -4.99 -18.39 -18.35
N PHE A 319 -4.09 -19.38 -18.41
CA PHE A 319 -3.19 -19.59 -19.54
C PHE A 319 -3.92 -20.05 -20.83
N GLU A 320 -5.01 -20.80 -20.69
CA GLU A 320 -5.83 -21.25 -21.80
C GLU A 320 -6.68 -20.12 -22.43
N THR A 321 -7.00 -19.08 -21.66
CA THR A 321 -7.78 -17.91 -22.12
C THR A 321 -6.94 -16.77 -22.66
N ILE A 322 -5.63 -16.83 -22.47
CA ILE A 322 -4.71 -15.80 -22.98
C ILE A 322 -3.99 -16.40 -24.19
N GLU A 323 -4.41 -16.04 -25.38
CA GLU A 323 -3.48 -16.06 -26.52
C GLU A 323 -2.25 -15.25 -26.11
N PHE A 324 -1.17 -15.94 -25.80
CA PHE A 324 0.12 -15.37 -25.47
C PHE A 324 0.60 -14.57 -26.68
N ASN A 325 0.14 -13.33 -26.75
CA ASN A 325 0.53 -12.41 -27.80
C ASN A 325 2.03 -12.17 -27.68
N ASP A 326 2.76 -12.21 -28.78
CA ASP A 326 4.21 -11.98 -28.85
C ASP A 326 4.66 -10.65 -28.19
N LYS A 327 3.72 -9.73 -27.98
CA LYS A 327 3.88 -8.52 -27.17
C LYS A 327 4.23 -8.79 -25.70
N ILE A 328 3.77 -9.89 -25.09
CA ILE A 328 4.11 -10.25 -23.70
C ILE A 328 5.53 -10.78 -23.64
N LYS A 329 5.98 -11.51 -24.66
CA LYS A 329 7.35 -12.00 -24.77
C LYS A 329 8.38 -10.88 -24.88
N SER A 330 7.99 -9.75 -25.48
CA SER A 330 8.88 -8.56 -25.62
C SER A 330 8.97 -7.70 -24.35
N LEU A 331 8.16 -7.99 -23.32
CA LEU A 331 8.18 -7.31 -22.02
C LEU A 331 8.98 -8.10 -20.95
N ILE A 332 9.43 -9.30 -21.30
CA ILE A 332 10.30 -10.18 -20.54
C ILE A 332 11.75 -9.88 -20.88
#